data_596106d853b67b7dcb84bd41de777640
#
_entry.id   596106d853b67b7dcb84bd41de777640
#
_cell.length_a   1.000
_cell.length_b   1.000
_cell.length_c   1.000
_cell.angle_alpha   90.00
_cell.angle_beta   90.00
_cell.angle_gamma   90.00
#
_symmetry.space_group_name_H-M   'P 1'
#
loop_
_entity.id
_entity.type
_entity.pdbx_description
1 polymer ?
#
loop_
_entity_poly.entity_id
_entity_poly.type
_entity_poly.pdbx_seq_one_letter_code
_entity_poly.pdbx_strand_id
1 'polypeptide(L)'
;VIIGIPAVLILLQPDAGTVLVFGGFVFVLYREGLSGNVLLLGVSALVLAVLTILFSANESWYPFLGSSTGFWWFLFSVTILGACTLMLVRAATLPRYRKRTTIRGALILLAGMAFSTGVHLGMENVLQRHQRERIHVLFGIDVDNPDADYNIRHAKAAIGSGGWLGRGWVQGPMTAYGFVPEQETDFIFCTVGEEWGFLGSAGVVMLFVFLILRILHMGERQRSPFTRIYAYAVASILFMHVLVNVGMVLGLAPVIGIPLPFFSYGGSSLMGFTLLVGILIRLDAERFSVLR
;
A
#
# COMPACT_ATOMS: atom_id res chain seq x y z
N VAL A 1 8.98 18.62 -3.94
CA VAL A 1 8.36 19.38 -5.03
C VAL A 1 8.18 18.51 -6.25
N ILE A 2 9.24 17.89 -6.83
CA ILE A 2 9.20 17.12 -8.09
C ILE A 2 8.23 15.91 -8.01
N ILE A 3 8.17 15.19 -6.90
CA ILE A 3 7.26 14.06 -6.68
C ILE A 3 5.88 14.54 -6.22
N GLY A 4 5.84 15.58 -5.39
CA GLY A 4 4.60 16.04 -4.77
C GLY A 4 3.64 16.73 -5.73
N ILE A 5 4.12 17.53 -6.69
CA ILE A 5 3.25 18.20 -7.66
C ILE A 5 2.51 17.20 -8.55
N PRO A 6 3.18 16.22 -9.22
CA PRO A 6 2.46 15.18 -9.96
C PRO A 6 1.49 14.38 -9.10
N ALA A 7 1.88 14.02 -7.88
CA ALA A 7 1.00 13.26 -6.97
C ALA A 7 -0.29 14.03 -6.65
N VAL A 8 -0.21 15.33 -6.39
CA VAL A 8 -1.39 16.19 -6.17
C VAL A 8 -2.26 16.29 -7.41
N LEU A 9 -1.65 16.47 -8.59
CA LEU A 9 -2.40 16.52 -9.86
C LEU A 9 -3.13 15.21 -10.15
N ILE A 10 -2.53 14.05 -9.84
CA ILE A 10 -3.14 12.73 -10.02
C ILE A 10 -4.29 12.54 -9.01
N LEU A 11 -4.13 13.00 -7.77
CA LEU A 11 -5.22 12.98 -6.78
C LEU A 11 -6.45 13.77 -7.25
N LEU A 12 -6.26 14.86 -7.98
CA LEU A 12 -7.36 15.62 -8.59
C LEU A 12 -8.08 14.85 -9.70
N GLN A 13 -7.46 13.81 -10.27
CA GLN A 13 -8.03 12.91 -11.28
C GLN A 13 -8.71 11.67 -10.68
N PRO A 14 -9.13 11.66 -9.44
CA PRO A 14 -9.44 10.59 -8.48
C PRO A 14 -8.71 9.24 -8.71
N ASP A 15 -7.45 9.27 -9.14
CA ASP A 15 -6.60 8.09 -9.28
C ASP A 15 -5.73 7.88 -8.02
N ALA A 16 -6.31 7.29 -7.00
CA ALA A 16 -5.62 6.96 -5.76
C ALA A 16 -4.52 5.89 -5.96
N GLY A 17 -4.68 5.05 -6.99
CA GLY A 17 -3.76 3.94 -7.27
C GLY A 17 -2.39 4.42 -7.68
N THR A 18 -2.33 5.27 -8.68
CA THR A 18 -1.07 5.85 -9.15
C THR A 18 -0.39 6.67 -8.05
N VAL A 19 -1.15 7.40 -7.22
CA VAL A 19 -0.57 8.13 -6.08
C VAL A 19 0.07 7.20 -5.06
N LEU A 20 -0.54 6.04 -4.80
CA LEU A 20 0.03 5.04 -3.90
C LEU A 20 1.39 4.53 -4.41
N VAL A 21 1.51 4.31 -5.73
CA VAL A 21 2.79 3.94 -6.36
C VAL A 21 3.84 5.04 -6.17
N PHE A 22 3.46 6.32 -6.29
CA PHE A 22 4.37 7.44 -5.98
C PHE A 22 4.86 7.43 -4.52
N GLY A 23 4.04 6.92 -3.59
CA GLY A 23 4.44 6.68 -2.20
C GLY A 23 5.66 5.76 -2.07
N GLY A 24 5.85 4.84 -3.02
CA GLY A 24 7.01 3.95 -3.09
C GLY A 24 8.34 4.68 -3.26
N PHE A 25 8.36 5.89 -3.82
CA PHE A 25 9.60 6.68 -3.93
C PHE A 25 10.20 7.07 -2.57
N VAL A 26 9.49 6.90 -1.47
CA VAL A 26 10.06 7.06 -0.13
C VAL A 26 11.25 6.11 0.09
N PHE A 27 11.24 4.91 -0.48
CA PHE A 27 12.36 3.97 -0.41
C PHE A 27 13.59 4.49 -1.12
N VAL A 28 13.39 5.13 -2.29
CA VAL A 28 14.47 5.79 -3.05
C VAL A 28 15.05 6.95 -2.26
N LEU A 29 14.19 7.81 -1.71
CA LEU A 29 14.62 8.95 -0.89
C LEU A 29 15.36 8.50 0.37
N TYR A 30 14.90 7.43 1.02
CA TYR A 30 15.59 6.85 2.18
C TYR A 30 17.00 6.36 1.81
N ARG A 31 17.14 5.68 0.69
CA ARG A 31 18.43 5.19 0.21
C ARG A 31 19.40 6.33 -0.14
N GLU A 32 18.89 7.44 -0.64
CA GLU A 32 19.68 8.64 -1.00
C GLU A 32 19.87 9.62 0.18
N GLY A 33 19.57 9.22 1.42
CA GLY A 33 19.93 9.98 2.62
C GLY A 33 18.78 10.63 3.38
N LEU A 34 17.53 10.30 3.05
CA LEU A 34 16.41 10.71 3.90
C LEU A 34 16.54 10.06 5.28
N SER A 35 16.37 10.85 6.33
CA SER A 35 16.52 10.34 7.69
C SER A 35 15.51 9.24 8.00
N GLY A 36 15.96 8.16 8.68
CA GLY A 36 15.09 7.06 9.10
C GLY A 36 13.89 7.50 9.97
N ASN A 37 14.01 8.65 10.63
CA ASN A 37 12.90 9.25 11.39
C ASN A 37 11.71 9.63 10.52
N VAL A 38 11.94 10.05 9.27
CA VAL A 38 10.84 10.36 8.32
C VAL A 38 10.13 9.09 7.89
N LEU A 39 10.89 8.01 7.65
CA LEU A 39 10.31 6.70 7.35
C LEU A 39 9.48 6.18 8.53
N LEU A 40 10.03 6.27 9.76
CA LEU A 40 9.32 5.86 10.98
C LEU A 40 8.04 6.67 11.17
N LEU A 41 8.09 7.98 10.93
CA LEU A 41 6.92 8.86 11.00
C LEU A 41 5.87 8.49 9.95
N GLY A 42 6.28 8.16 8.72
CA GLY A 42 5.37 7.70 7.67
C GLY A 42 4.69 6.37 8.04
N VAL A 43 5.44 5.39 8.52
CA VAL A 43 4.90 4.10 8.98
C VAL A 43 3.97 4.28 10.18
N SER A 44 4.36 5.11 11.17
CA SER A 44 3.50 5.38 12.33
C SER A 44 2.21 6.10 11.94
N ALA A 45 2.26 7.03 10.99
CA ALA A 45 1.08 7.71 10.48
C ALA A 45 0.15 6.73 9.74
N LEU A 46 0.71 5.81 8.93
CA LEU A 46 -0.06 4.76 8.25
C LEU A 46 -0.77 3.85 9.25
N VAL A 47 -0.05 3.35 10.25
CA VAL A 47 -0.64 2.51 11.31
C VAL A 47 -1.73 3.26 12.06
N LEU A 48 -1.49 4.52 12.39
CA LEU A 48 -2.48 5.34 13.08
C LEU A 48 -3.73 5.58 12.21
N ALA A 49 -3.56 5.82 10.92
CA ALA A 49 -4.68 5.96 9.97
C ALA A 49 -5.51 4.66 9.89
N VAL A 50 -4.87 3.51 9.73
CA VAL A 50 -5.53 2.20 9.70
C VAL A 50 -6.33 1.96 11.00
N LEU A 51 -5.71 2.18 12.15
CA LEU A 51 -6.39 2.04 13.44
C LEU A 51 -7.58 3.01 13.56
N THR A 52 -7.41 4.27 13.14
CA THR A 52 -8.51 5.24 13.15
C THR A 52 -9.70 4.77 12.32
N ILE A 53 -9.45 4.25 11.12
CA ILE A 53 -10.48 3.74 10.22
C ILE A 53 -11.20 2.53 10.85
N LEU A 54 -10.44 1.55 11.35
CA LEU A 54 -10.98 0.36 12.00
C LEU A 54 -11.90 0.70 13.17
N PHE A 55 -11.49 1.62 14.03
CA PHE A 55 -12.30 2.02 15.19
C PHE A 55 -13.45 2.94 14.81
N SER A 56 -13.31 3.78 13.79
CA SER A 56 -14.40 4.63 13.31
C SER A 56 -15.55 3.84 12.71
N ALA A 57 -15.25 2.72 12.07
CA ALA A 57 -16.24 1.90 11.38
C ALA A 57 -16.97 0.92 12.29
N ASN A 58 -16.52 0.71 13.52
CA ASN A 58 -17.03 -0.32 14.43
C ASN A 58 -17.88 0.30 15.54
N GLU A 59 -19.19 0.43 15.29
CA GLU A 59 -20.15 0.96 16.29
C GLU A 59 -20.44 -0.01 17.44
N SER A 60 -20.19 -1.31 17.27
CA SER A 60 -20.65 -2.38 18.16
C SER A 60 -19.68 -2.80 19.26
N TRP A 61 -18.47 -2.23 19.33
CA TRP A 61 -17.42 -2.71 20.24
C TRP A 61 -17.63 -2.34 21.71
N TYR A 62 -18.53 -1.40 22.02
CA TYR A 62 -18.76 -0.97 23.40
C TYR A 62 -20.25 -0.85 23.78
N PRO A 63 -20.95 -1.99 24.01
CA PRO A 63 -22.37 -1.98 24.32
C PRO A 63 -22.75 -1.28 25.65
N PHE A 64 -21.76 -0.98 26.50
CA PHE A 64 -21.99 -0.44 27.86
C PHE A 64 -22.13 1.09 27.96
N LEU A 65 -21.77 1.86 26.94
CA LEU A 65 -21.64 3.33 27.04
C LEU A 65 -22.45 4.15 26.00
N GLY A 66 -23.47 3.57 25.41
CA GLY A 66 -24.35 4.31 24.48
C GLY A 66 -23.80 4.39 23.05
N SER A 67 -24.59 4.93 22.14
CA SER A 67 -24.35 5.03 20.69
C SER A 67 -23.26 6.03 20.29
N SER A 68 -22.14 6.08 20.98
CA SER A 68 -21.00 6.89 20.57
C SER A 68 -20.13 6.10 19.58
N THR A 69 -19.76 6.73 18.47
CA THR A 69 -18.92 6.16 17.45
C THR A 69 -17.61 5.63 18.06
N GLY A 70 -17.13 4.45 17.64
CA GLY A 70 -15.90 3.84 18.14
C GLY A 70 -14.66 4.74 18.03
N PHE A 71 -14.72 5.76 17.14
CA PHE A 71 -13.71 6.79 17.00
C PHE A 71 -13.42 7.56 18.31
N TRP A 72 -14.45 7.99 19.07
CA TRP A 72 -14.25 8.73 20.32
C TRP A 72 -13.60 7.87 21.40
N TRP A 73 -13.93 6.56 21.43
CA TRP A 73 -13.29 5.60 22.31
C TRP A 73 -11.83 5.34 21.94
N PHE A 74 -11.55 5.28 20.66
CA PHE A 74 -10.17 5.20 20.17
C PHE A 74 -9.35 6.42 20.59
N LEU A 75 -9.84 7.64 20.37
CA LEU A 75 -9.17 8.87 20.82
C LEU A 75 -8.98 8.89 22.34
N PHE A 76 -9.95 8.47 23.11
CA PHE A 76 -9.86 8.38 24.55
C PHE A 76 -8.79 7.38 25.00
N SER A 77 -8.76 6.19 24.40
CA SER A 77 -7.75 5.16 24.71
C SER A 77 -6.34 5.62 24.34
N VAL A 78 -6.15 6.23 23.17
CA VAL A 78 -4.87 6.82 22.73
C VAL A 78 -4.41 7.92 23.66
N THR A 79 -5.34 8.75 24.17
CA THR A 79 -5.05 9.83 25.11
C THR A 79 -4.56 9.27 26.45
N ILE A 80 -5.28 8.27 27.00
CA ILE A 80 -4.89 7.63 28.28
C ILE A 80 -3.54 6.94 28.14
N LEU A 81 -3.38 6.11 27.11
CA LEU A 81 -2.13 5.37 26.88
C LEU A 81 -0.96 6.33 26.66
N GLY A 82 -1.18 7.39 25.89
CA GLY A 82 -0.19 8.42 25.65
C GLY A 82 0.16 9.22 26.91
N ALA A 83 -0.81 9.55 27.76
CA ALA A 83 -0.58 10.21 29.05
C ALA A 83 0.19 9.29 30.02
N CYS A 84 -0.18 8.01 30.09
CA CYS A 84 0.54 7.02 30.90
C CYS A 84 1.99 6.85 30.43
N THR A 85 2.24 6.71 29.14
CA THR A 85 3.60 6.61 28.59
C THR A 85 4.41 7.88 28.85
N LEU A 86 3.79 9.06 28.71
CA LEU A 86 4.41 10.35 29.07
C LEU A 86 4.79 10.42 30.54
N MET A 87 3.94 9.96 31.44
CA MET A 87 4.23 9.89 32.88
C MET A 87 5.40 8.96 33.18
N LEU A 88 5.42 7.76 32.58
CA LEU A 88 6.50 6.81 32.74
C LEU A 88 7.84 7.34 32.22
N VAL A 89 7.83 7.92 31.00
CA VAL A 89 9.02 8.52 30.39
C VAL A 89 9.52 9.70 31.24
N ARG A 90 8.61 10.52 31.76
CA ARG A 90 8.96 11.64 32.68
C ARG A 90 9.57 11.12 33.98
N ALA A 91 9.05 10.01 34.53
CA ALA A 91 9.61 9.40 35.75
C ALA A 91 11.03 8.85 35.51
N ALA A 92 11.24 8.20 34.36
CA ALA A 92 12.54 7.63 33.98
C ALA A 92 13.57 8.68 33.51
N THR A 93 13.14 9.91 33.17
CA THR A 93 14.03 10.95 32.66
C THR A 93 14.67 11.77 33.78
N LEU A 94 15.97 12.09 33.61
CA LEU A 94 16.69 12.97 34.51
C LEU A 94 16.00 14.33 34.69
N PRO A 95 15.97 14.91 35.91
CA PRO A 95 15.25 16.17 36.21
C PRO A 95 15.53 17.32 35.21
N ARG A 96 16.78 17.41 34.77
CA ARG A 96 17.24 18.45 33.82
C ARG A 96 16.52 18.40 32.46
N TYR A 97 16.12 17.23 32.00
CA TYR A 97 15.50 17.03 30.68
C TYR A 97 13.98 16.84 30.77
N ARG A 98 13.39 16.67 31.93
CA ARG A 98 11.96 16.36 32.12
C ARG A 98 11.02 17.32 31.38
N LYS A 99 11.22 18.63 31.53
CA LYS A 99 10.36 19.64 30.89
C LYS A 99 10.37 19.52 29.36
N ARG A 100 11.56 19.38 28.77
CA ARG A 100 11.73 19.27 27.31
C ARG A 100 11.12 17.97 26.77
N THR A 101 11.34 16.86 27.46
CA THR A 101 10.78 15.55 27.07
C THR A 101 9.26 15.53 27.18
N THR A 102 8.70 16.07 28.27
CA THR A 102 7.24 16.16 28.43
C THR A 102 6.59 17.03 27.36
N ILE A 103 7.15 18.20 27.05
CA ILE A 103 6.61 19.07 25.99
C ILE A 103 6.67 18.37 24.63
N ARG A 104 7.80 17.75 24.29
CA ARG A 104 7.93 17.02 23.01
C ARG A 104 6.93 15.87 22.89
N GLY A 105 6.81 15.07 23.97
CA GLY A 105 5.85 13.97 23.99
C GLY A 105 4.40 14.43 23.89
N ALA A 106 4.04 15.54 24.59
CA ALA A 106 2.71 16.14 24.50
C ALA A 106 2.41 16.65 23.08
N LEU A 107 3.40 17.27 22.42
CA LEU A 107 3.25 17.72 21.03
C LEU A 107 3.06 16.54 20.06
N ILE A 108 3.79 15.44 20.25
CA ILE A 108 3.64 14.23 19.44
C ILE A 108 2.24 13.64 19.64
N LEU A 109 1.78 13.56 20.88
CA LEU A 109 0.42 13.08 21.19
C LEU A 109 -0.65 13.95 20.53
N LEU A 110 -0.55 15.28 20.68
CA LEU A 110 -1.47 16.23 20.05
C LEU A 110 -1.46 16.12 18.53
N ALA A 111 -0.28 16.01 17.93
CA ALA A 111 -0.16 15.82 16.48
C ALA A 111 -0.80 14.50 16.02
N GLY A 112 -0.62 13.40 16.77
CA GLY A 112 -1.28 12.13 16.49
C GLY A 112 -2.81 12.20 16.60
N MET A 113 -3.33 12.88 17.63
CA MET A 113 -4.78 13.11 17.79
C MET A 113 -5.34 13.97 16.65
N ALA A 114 -4.67 15.07 16.31
CA ALA A 114 -5.06 15.94 15.21
C ALA A 114 -5.05 15.18 13.87
N PHE A 115 -4.05 14.34 13.65
CA PHE A 115 -3.96 13.49 12.46
C PHE A 115 -5.11 12.49 12.41
N SER A 116 -5.39 11.75 13.51
CA SER A 116 -6.52 10.81 13.57
C SER A 116 -7.87 11.50 13.33
N THR A 117 -8.06 12.68 13.92
CA THR A 117 -9.27 13.47 13.66
C THR A 117 -9.37 13.89 12.20
N GLY A 118 -8.25 14.30 11.60
CA GLY A 118 -8.18 14.63 10.18
C GLY A 118 -8.51 13.44 9.27
N VAL A 119 -8.02 12.23 9.61
CA VAL A 119 -8.36 10.99 8.89
C VAL A 119 -9.85 10.68 8.99
N HIS A 120 -10.43 10.76 10.19
CA HIS A 120 -11.85 10.51 10.42
C HIS A 120 -12.73 11.49 9.63
N LEU A 121 -12.47 12.80 9.74
CA LEU A 121 -13.18 13.81 8.97
C LEU A 121 -12.99 13.67 7.46
N GLY A 122 -11.79 13.27 7.02
CA GLY A 122 -11.50 12.98 5.63
C GLY A 122 -12.33 11.80 5.09
N MET A 123 -12.45 10.73 5.88
CA MET A 123 -13.31 9.59 5.54
C MET A 123 -14.78 10.00 5.39
N GLU A 124 -15.28 10.85 6.28
CA GLU A 124 -16.72 11.24 6.28
C GLU A 124 -17.07 12.29 5.24
N ASN A 125 -16.19 13.29 5.03
CA ASN A 125 -16.54 14.49 4.27
C ASN A 125 -15.83 14.61 2.92
N VAL A 126 -14.69 13.94 2.72
CA VAL A 126 -13.85 14.10 1.53
C VAL A 126 -13.95 12.90 0.60
N LEU A 127 -13.98 11.67 1.15
CA LEU A 127 -14.05 10.48 0.33
C LEU A 127 -15.45 10.29 -0.26
N GLN A 128 -15.48 9.94 -1.54
CA GLN A 128 -16.72 9.55 -2.21
C GLN A 128 -17.25 8.24 -1.62
N ARG A 129 -18.58 8.04 -1.70
CA ARG A 129 -19.22 6.86 -1.11
C ARG A 129 -18.58 5.55 -1.54
N HIS A 130 -18.33 5.37 -2.84
CA HIS A 130 -17.71 4.15 -3.38
C HIS A 130 -16.27 3.90 -2.88
N GLN A 131 -15.49 4.97 -2.60
CA GLN A 131 -14.14 4.84 -2.04
C GLN A 131 -14.18 4.40 -0.58
N ARG A 132 -15.14 4.93 0.19
CA ARG A 132 -15.38 4.54 1.58
C ARG A 132 -15.82 3.09 1.67
N GLU A 133 -16.76 2.67 0.83
CA GLU A 133 -17.25 1.30 0.76
C GLU A 133 -16.10 0.30 0.50
N ARG A 134 -15.19 0.60 -0.43
CA ARG A 134 -13.99 -0.23 -0.70
C ARG A 134 -13.07 -0.38 0.52
N ILE A 135 -12.93 0.67 1.31
CA ILE A 135 -12.13 0.64 2.55
C ILE A 135 -12.85 -0.18 3.62
N HIS A 136 -14.17 -0.02 3.77
CA HIS A 136 -14.96 -0.79 4.73
C HIS A 136 -14.92 -2.30 4.40
N VAL A 137 -15.10 -2.67 3.15
CA VAL A 137 -14.98 -4.06 2.68
C VAL A 137 -13.63 -4.67 3.03
N LEU A 138 -12.52 -3.93 2.89
CA LEU A 138 -11.19 -4.38 3.26
C LEU A 138 -11.11 -4.82 4.73
N PHE A 139 -11.80 -4.10 5.61
CA PHE A 139 -11.80 -4.39 7.04
C PHE A 139 -12.92 -5.35 7.48
N GLY A 140 -13.64 -5.94 6.51
CA GLY A 140 -14.72 -6.90 6.78
C GLY A 140 -15.95 -6.26 7.40
N ILE A 141 -16.16 -4.96 7.17
CA ILE A 141 -17.33 -4.23 7.62
C ILE A 141 -18.41 -4.41 6.57
N ASP A 142 -19.59 -4.83 7.00
CA ASP A 142 -20.74 -4.99 6.11
C ASP A 142 -21.09 -3.65 5.46
N VAL A 143 -21.22 -3.68 4.14
CA VAL A 143 -21.61 -2.53 3.33
C VAL A 143 -22.94 -2.86 2.67
N ASP A 144 -23.88 -1.93 2.67
CA ASP A 144 -25.21 -2.08 2.05
C ASP A 144 -25.15 -2.32 0.53
N ASN A 145 -23.98 -2.15 -0.09
CA ASN A 145 -23.75 -2.33 -1.53
C ASN A 145 -23.09 -3.69 -1.80
N PRO A 146 -23.83 -4.70 -2.29
CA PRO A 146 -23.26 -6.02 -2.59
C PRO A 146 -22.21 -6.00 -3.70
N ASP A 147 -22.20 -4.99 -4.58
CA ASP A 147 -21.25 -4.89 -5.68
C ASP A 147 -19.84 -4.48 -5.20
N ALA A 148 -19.74 -3.77 -4.07
CA ALA A 148 -18.46 -3.32 -3.53
C ALA A 148 -17.54 -4.46 -3.10
N ASP A 149 -18.13 -5.58 -2.63
CA ASP A 149 -17.41 -6.77 -2.15
C ASP A 149 -17.38 -7.91 -3.19
N TYR A 150 -18.20 -7.80 -4.25
CA TYR A 150 -18.35 -8.83 -5.26
C TYR A 150 -17.01 -9.27 -5.87
N ASN A 151 -16.21 -8.32 -6.33
CA ASN A 151 -14.93 -8.59 -7.00
C ASN A 151 -13.94 -9.31 -6.09
N ILE A 152 -13.82 -8.87 -4.83
CA ILE A 152 -12.89 -9.47 -3.85
C ILE A 152 -13.34 -10.88 -3.49
N ARG A 153 -14.63 -11.08 -3.22
CA ARG A 153 -15.16 -12.41 -2.86
C ARG A 153 -14.93 -13.42 -3.99
N HIS A 154 -15.24 -13.05 -5.23
CA HIS A 154 -15.05 -13.93 -6.38
C HIS A 154 -13.58 -14.16 -6.69
N ALA A 155 -12.70 -13.16 -6.57
CA ALA A 155 -11.26 -13.35 -6.71
C ALA A 155 -10.67 -14.30 -5.65
N LYS A 156 -11.07 -14.15 -4.38
CA LYS A 156 -10.67 -15.07 -3.31
C LYS A 156 -11.21 -16.48 -3.53
N ALA A 157 -12.47 -16.62 -3.99
CA ALA A 157 -13.07 -17.91 -4.32
C ALA A 157 -12.32 -18.59 -5.48
N ALA A 158 -11.95 -17.82 -6.53
CA ALA A 158 -11.15 -18.32 -7.63
C ALA A 158 -9.79 -18.87 -7.16
N ILE A 159 -9.01 -18.07 -6.42
CA ILE A 159 -7.73 -18.50 -5.86
C ILE A 159 -7.90 -19.73 -4.95
N GLY A 160 -8.90 -19.71 -4.06
CA GLY A 160 -9.18 -20.83 -3.15
C GLY A 160 -9.54 -22.12 -3.89
N SER A 161 -10.23 -22.01 -5.04
CA SER A 161 -10.63 -23.14 -5.85
C SER A 161 -9.46 -23.83 -6.55
N GLY A 162 -8.34 -23.11 -6.78
CA GLY A 162 -7.15 -23.65 -7.42
C GLY A 162 -6.33 -24.63 -6.55
N GLY A 163 -6.45 -24.55 -5.22
CA GLY A 163 -5.69 -25.42 -4.32
C GLY A 163 -4.17 -25.31 -4.50
N TRP A 164 -3.46 -26.43 -4.37
CA TRP A 164 -1.99 -26.46 -4.47
C TRP A 164 -1.46 -26.43 -5.90
N LEU A 165 -2.08 -27.16 -6.84
CA LEU A 165 -1.59 -27.40 -8.20
C LEU A 165 -2.41 -26.68 -9.27
N GLY A 166 -3.52 -26.05 -8.91
CA GLY A 166 -4.44 -25.42 -9.84
C GLY A 166 -5.42 -26.41 -10.49
N ARG A 167 -6.38 -25.84 -11.20
CA ARG A 167 -7.38 -26.62 -11.96
C ARG A 167 -6.94 -26.97 -13.38
N GLY A 168 -5.85 -26.37 -13.83
CA GLY A 168 -5.33 -26.50 -15.20
C GLY A 168 -5.63 -25.27 -16.07
N TRP A 169 -4.84 -25.13 -17.13
CA TRP A 169 -4.93 -24.05 -18.09
C TRP A 169 -6.33 -23.95 -18.70
N VAL A 170 -6.98 -22.78 -18.60
CA VAL A 170 -8.33 -22.49 -19.10
C VAL A 170 -9.44 -23.40 -18.54
N GLN A 171 -9.18 -24.10 -17.43
CA GLN A 171 -10.15 -25.01 -16.79
C GLN A 171 -10.73 -24.45 -15.48
N GLY A 172 -10.40 -23.23 -15.13
CA GLY A 172 -10.94 -22.51 -13.98
C GLY A 172 -12.37 -22.04 -14.22
N PRO A 173 -13.40 -22.55 -13.52
CA PRO A 173 -14.78 -22.14 -13.78
C PRO A 173 -15.03 -20.66 -13.45
N MET A 174 -14.38 -20.11 -12.43
CA MET A 174 -14.59 -18.70 -12.06
C MET A 174 -14.04 -17.74 -13.13
N THR A 175 -12.87 -18.05 -13.69
CA THR A 175 -12.23 -17.24 -14.72
C THR A 175 -12.82 -17.53 -16.11
N ALA A 176 -13.11 -18.78 -16.46
CA ALA A 176 -13.65 -19.17 -17.76
C ALA A 176 -15.07 -18.59 -18.02
N TYR A 177 -15.90 -18.49 -17.00
CA TYR A 177 -17.25 -17.94 -17.09
C TYR A 177 -17.32 -16.43 -16.78
N GLY A 178 -16.19 -15.78 -16.51
CA GLY A 178 -16.14 -14.34 -16.29
C GLY A 178 -16.82 -13.87 -14.99
N PHE A 179 -16.81 -14.70 -13.94
CA PHE A 179 -17.40 -14.32 -12.65
C PHE A 179 -16.62 -13.22 -11.93
N VAL A 180 -15.35 -13.01 -12.27
CA VAL A 180 -14.53 -11.92 -11.74
C VAL A 180 -14.49 -10.79 -12.76
N PRO A 181 -15.16 -9.65 -12.53
CA PRO A 181 -15.03 -8.47 -13.37
C PRO A 181 -13.57 -8.00 -13.43
N GLU A 182 -13.17 -7.44 -14.59
CA GLU A 182 -11.79 -6.91 -14.80
C GLU A 182 -10.68 -7.94 -14.51
N GLN A 183 -10.97 -9.24 -14.70
CA GLN A 183 -10.00 -10.31 -14.43
C GLN A 183 -8.76 -10.23 -15.32
N GLU A 184 -8.87 -9.69 -16.54
CA GLU A 184 -7.75 -9.58 -17.47
C GLU A 184 -6.83 -8.40 -17.15
N THR A 185 -7.34 -7.40 -16.47
CA THR A 185 -6.62 -6.17 -16.12
C THR A 185 -6.16 -6.18 -14.66
N ASP A 186 -7.04 -5.84 -13.75
CA ASP A 186 -6.68 -5.59 -12.35
C ASP A 186 -6.61 -6.86 -11.51
N PHE A 187 -7.43 -7.87 -11.85
CA PHE A 187 -7.53 -9.13 -11.09
C PHE A 187 -6.83 -10.31 -11.77
N ILE A 188 -5.90 -10.07 -12.71
CA ILE A 188 -5.23 -11.16 -13.45
C ILE A 188 -4.58 -12.21 -12.53
N PHE A 189 -4.12 -11.82 -11.35
CA PHE A 189 -3.50 -12.74 -10.40
C PHE A 189 -4.47 -13.80 -9.88
N CYS A 190 -5.80 -13.54 -9.85
CA CYS A 190 -6.78 -14.56 -9.47
C CYS A 190 -6.86 -15.69 -10.51
N THR A 191 -6.70 -15.38 -11.80
CA THR A 191 -6.62 -16.38 -12.88
C THR A 191 -5.41 -17.28 -12.69
N VAL A 192 -4.25 -16.69 -12.38
CA VAL A 192 -3.05 -17.47 -12.03
C VAL A 192 -3.31 -18.39 -10.83
N GLY A 193 -3.99 -17.87 -9.80
CA GLY A 193 -4.33 -18.65 -8.60
C GLY A 193 -5.29 -19.79 -8.87
N GLU A 194 -6.28 -19.61 -9.73
CA GLU A 194 -7.25 -20.66 -10.08
C GLU A 194 -6.65 -21.72 -10.99
N GLU A 195 -5.93 -21.32 -12.03
CA GLU A 195 -5.40 -22.24 -13.05
C GLU A 195 -4.14 -23.00 -12.60
N TRP A 196 -3.22 -22.31 -11.92
CA TRP A 196 -1.91 -22.85 -11.54
C TRP A 196 -1.75 -23.07 -10.03
N GLY A 197 -2.77 -22.73 -9.24
CA GLY A 197 -2.83 -22.92 -7.80
C GLY A 197 -1.77 -22.15 -7.03
N PHE A 198 -1.53 -22.61 -5.79
CA PHE A 198 -0.56 -21.98 -4.90
C PHE A 198 0.87 -21.99 -5.48
N LEU A 199 1.30 -23.11 -6.08
CA LEU A 199 2.66 -23.23 -6.62
C LEU A 199 2.88 -22.28 -7.80
N GLY A 200 1.91 -22.13 -8.70
CA GLY A 200 2.00 -21.16 -9.81
C GLY A 200 2.01 -19.72 -9.32
N SER A 201 1.11 -19.39 -8.39
CA SER A 201 1.03 -18.07 -7.78
C SER A 201 2.33 -17.69 -7.05
N ALA A 202 2.87 -18.62 -6.24
CA ALA A 202 4.15 -18.42 -5.56
C ALA A 202 5.30 -18.27 -6.57
N GLY A 203 5.29 -19.06 -7.65
CA GLY A 203 6.26 -18.96 -8.73
C GLY A 203 6.27 -17.57 -9.39
N VAL A 204 5.09 -17.03 -9.70
CA VAL A 204 4.95 -15.68 -10.27
C VAL A 204 5.48 -14.62 -9.30
N VAL A 205 5.09 -14.67 -8.03
CA VAL A 205 5.61 -13.73 -7.01
C VAL A 205 7.13 -13.84 -6.89
N MET A 206 7.67 -15.06 -6.87
CA MET A 206 9.13 -15.28 -6.81
C MET A 206 9.86 -14.73 -8.03
N LEU A 207 9.29 -14.83 -9.23
CA LEU A 207 9.85 -14.20 -10.44
C LEU A 207 9.90 -12.68 -10.30
N PHE A 208 8.86 -12.03 -9.77
CA PHE A 208 8.89 -10.59 -9.49
C PHE A 208 9.93 -10.23 -8.43
N VAL A 209 10.02 -10.98 -7.35
CA VAL A 209 11.04 -10.78 -6.32
C VAL A 209 12.45 -10.88 -6.95
N PHE A 210 12.69 -11.91 -7.77
CA PHE A 210 13.95 -12.06 -8.47
C PHE A 210 14.24 -10.89 -9.42
N LEU A 211 13.25 -10.44 -10.19
CA LEU A 211 13.39 -9.28 -11.08
C LEU A 211 13.74 -8.01 -10.29
N ILE A 212 13.03 -7.73 -9.20
CA ILE A 212 13.26 -6.56 -8.35
C ILE A 212 14.66 -6.63 -7.72
N LEU A 213 15.06 -7.78 -7.17
CA LEU A 213 16.40 -7.98 -6.62
C LEU A 213 17.48 -7.81 -7.67
N ARG A 214 17.24 -8.27 -8.90
CA ARG A 214 18.17 -8.09 -10.02
C ARG A 214 18.33 -6.60 -10.38
N ILE A 215 17.23 -5.85 -10.41
CA ILE A 215 17.25 -4.40 -10.65
C ILE A 215 18.00 -3.67 -9.53
N LEU A 216 17.76 -4.03 -8.27
CA LEU A 216 18.49 -3.46 -7.13
C LEU A 216 19.99 -3.75 -7.24
N HIS A 217 20.38 -4.99 -7.58
CA HIS A 217 21.78 -5.34 -7.80
C HIS A 217 22.41 -4.54 -8.97
N MET A 218 21.63 -4.29 -10.04
CA MET A 218 22.07 -3.40 -11.12
C MET A 218 22.29 -1.98 -10.61
N GLY A 219 21.42 -1.47 -9.74
CA GLY A 219 21.54 -0.16 -9.10
C GLY A 219 22.80 -0.02 -8.24
N GLU A 220 23.09 -1.03 -7.39
CA GLU A 220 24.26 -1.01 -6.50
C GLU A 220 25.61 -0.95 -7.24
N ARG A 221 25.71 -1.51 -8.43
CA ARG A 221 26.96 -1.52 -9.23
C ARG A 221 27.15 -0.28 -10.10
N GLN A 222 26.17 0.66 -10.12
CA GLN A 222 26.28 1.88 -10.94
C GLN A 222 27.27 2.88 -10.36
N ARG A 223 28.09 3.47 -11.24
CA ARG A 223 29.00 4.56 -10.88
C ARG A 223 28.30 5.93 -10.91
N SER A 224 27.33 6.11 -11.81
CA SER A 224 26.55 7.34 -11.94
C SER A 224 25.44 7.40 -10.88
N PRO A 225 25.34 8.49 -10.10
CA PRO A 225 24.22 8.69 -9.19
C PRO A 225 22.87 8.68 -9.90
N PHE A 226 22.80 9.24 -11.11
CA PHE A 226 21.57 9.25 -11.90
C PHE A 226 21.08 7.83 -12.21
N THR A 227 21.95 6.97 -12.74
CA THR A 227 21.59 5.59 -13.10
C THR A 227 21.22 4.78 -11.86
N ARG A 228 21.93 5.01 -10.75
CA ARG A 228 21.63 4.36 -9.47
C ARG A 228 20.23 4.73 -8.98
N ILE A 229 19.92 6.02 -8.93
CA ILE A 229 18.61 6.52 -8.50
C ILE A 229 17.50 6.01 -9.43
N TYR A 230 17.75 6.00 -10.74
CA TYR A 230 16.83 5.47 -11.73
C TYR A 230 16.51 3.98 -11.48
N ALA A 231 17.55 3.16 -11.23
CA ALA A 231 17.36 1.74 -10.92
C ALA A 231 16.48 1.53 -9.66
N TYR A 232 16.74 2.28 -8.58
CA TYR A 232 15.92 2.21 -7.38
C TYR A 232 14.49 2.69 -7.63
N ALA A 233 14.30 3.70 -8.47
CA ALA A 233 12.98 4.18 -8.83
C ALA A 233 12.19 3.11 -9.60
N VAL A 234 12.80 2.46 -10.58
CA VAL A 234 12.18 1.35 -11.32
C VAL A 234 11.84 0.18 -10.40
N ALA A 235 12.78 -0.21 -9.51
CA ALA A 235 12.53 -1.27 -8.53
C ALA A 235 11.35 -0.92 -7.60
N SER A 236 11.27 0.32 -7.14
CA SER A 236 10.21 0.81 -6.27
C SER A 236 8.85 0.82 -6.95
N ILE A 237 8.78 1.28 -8.21
CA ILE A 237 7.55 1.26 -9.01
C ILE A 237 7.05 -0.18 -9.19
N LEU A 238 7.92 -1.10 -9.64
CA LEU A 238 7.54 -2.50 -9.83
C LEU A 238 7.11 -3.14 -8.51
N PHE A 239 7.85 -2.89 -7.42
CA PHE A 239 7.50 -3.39 -6.10
C PHE A 239 6.11 -2.94 -5.65
N MET A 240 5.80 -1.65 -5.78
CA MET A 240 4.50 -1.11 -5.39
C MET A 240 3.36 -1.66 -6.23
N HIS A 241 3.54 -1.78 -7.55
CA HIS A 241 2.54 -2.40 -8.41
C HIS A 241 2.25 -3.85 -8.02
N VAL A 242 3.29 -4.67 -7.81
CA VAL A 242 3.14 -6.07 -7.41
C VAL A 242 2.50 -6.17 -6.01
N LEU A 243 2.99 -5.39 -5.05
CA LEU A 243 2.48 -5.39 -3.67
C LEU A 243 0.98 -5.06 -3.62
N VAL A 244 0.59 -4.00 -4.31
CA VAL A 244 -0.79 -3.53 -4.28
C VAL A 244 -1.70 -4.45 -5.10
N ASN A 245 -1.30 -4.87 -6.31
CA ASN A 245 -2.11 -5.76 -7.14
C ASN A 245 -2.34 -7.10 -6.46
N VAL A 246 -1.28 -7.79 -6.03
CA VAL A 246 -1.41 -9.06 -5.31
C VAL A 246 -2.16 -8.87 -3.98
N GLY A 247 -1.86 -7.79 -3.27
CA GLY A 247 -2.52 -7.45 -2.01
C GLY A 247 -4.02 -7.25 -2.16
N MET A 248 -4.49 -6.52 -3.19
CA MET A 248 -5.92 -6.29 -3.40
C MET A 248 -6.67 -7.57 -3.82
N VAL A 249 -6.05 -8.42 -4.65
CA VAL A 249 -6.65 -9.68 -5.07
C VAL A 249 -6.78 -10.66 -3.88
N LEU A 250 -5.81 -10.65 -2.96
CA LEU A 250 -5.87 -11.41 -1.71
C LEU A 250 -6.78 -10.75 -0.64
N GLY A 251 -7.26 -9.52 -0.89
CA GLY A 251 -8.04 -8.75 0.06
C GLY A 251 -7.22 -8.24 1.26
N LEU A 252 -5.95 -7.98 1.07
CA LEU A 252 -5.05 -7.34 2.04
C LEU A 252 -4.90 -5.82 1.78
N ALA A 253 -5.31 -5.37 0.60
CA ALA A 253 -5.35 -3.97 0.21
C ALA A 253 -6.71 -3.65 -0.44
N PRO A 254 -7.17 -2.37 -0.37
CA PRO A 254 -8.41 -1.98 -1.03
C PRO A 254 -8.28 -2.12 -2.55
N VAL A 255 -9.41 -2.36 -3.22
CA VAL A 255 -9.44 -2.42 -4.70
C VAL A 255 -9.22 -1.02 -5.28
N ILE A 256 -8.08 -0.82 -5.91
CA ILE A 256 -7.64 0.49 -6.39
C ILE A 256 -7.49 0.51 -7.93
N GLY A 257 -7.48 -0.66 -8.58
CA GLY A 257 -7.35 -0.73 -10.04
C GLY A 257 -5.90 -0.47 -10.51
N ILE A 258 -4.94 -1.23 -10.01
CA ILE A 258 -3.53 -1.15 -10.42
C ILE A 258 -3.14 -2.41 -11.18
N PRO A 259 -2.63 -2.30 -12.43
CA PRO A 259 -2.24 -3.46 -13.20
C PRO A 259 -0.99 -4.15 -12.64
N LEU A 260 -0.92 -5.48 -12.79
CA LEU A 260 0.28 -6.26 -12.49
C LEU A 260 1.28 -6.10 -13.65
N PRO A 261 2.51 -5.61 -13.41
CA PRO A 261 3.48 -5.37 -14.48
C PRO A 261 3.73 -6.61 -15.34
N PHE A 262 3.74 -6.44 -16.65
CA PHE A 262 3.98 -7.52 -17.66
C PHE A 262 2.94 -8.65 -17.69
N PHE A 263 1.99 -8.71 -16.77
CA PHE A 263 0.95 -9.74 -16.69
C PHE A 263 -0.42 -9.21 -17.10
N SER A 264 -0.82 -8.06 -16.56
CA SER A 264 -2.13 -7.48 -16.84
C SER A 264 -2.28 -7.09 -18.30
N TYR A 265 -3.46 -7.34 -18.85
CA TYR A 265 -3.81 -6.89 -20.18
C TYR A 265 -3.82 -5.35 -20.22
N GLY A 266 -3.09 -4.79 -21.18
CA GLY A 266 -2.99 -3.34 -21.40
C GLY A 266 -1.75 -2.96 -22.19
N GLY A 267 -1.93 -2.51 -23.45
CA GLY A 267 -0.80 -2.15 -24.31
C GLY A 267 0.02 -0.98 -23.75
N SER A 268 -0.63 0.01 -23.15
CA SER A 268 0.04 1.18 -22.57
C SER A 268 0.87 0.81 -21.34
N SER A 269 0.34 -0.03 -20.46
CA SER A 269 1.06 -0.50 -19.26
C SER A 269 2.25 -1.36 -19.62
N LEU A 270 2.08 -2.29 -20.57
CA LEU A 270 3.17 -3.14 -21.06
C LEU A 270 4.30 -2.30 -21.68
N MET A 271 3.96 -1.34 -22.54
CA MET A 271 4.95 -0.42 -23.13
C MET A 271 5.67 0.40 -22.03
N GLY A 272 4.92 0.94 -21.06
CA GLY A 272 5.49 1.73 -19.98
C GLY A 272 6.51 0.93 -19.16
N PHE A 273 6.16 -0.26 -18.68
CA PHE A 273 7.09 -1.10 -17.91
C PHE A 273 8.26 -1.60 -18.75
N THR A 274 8.02 -1.92 -20.02
CA THR A 274 9.10 -2.33 -20.94
C THR A 274 10.10 -1.21 -21.19
N LEU A 275 9.63 0.03 -21.38
CA LEU A 275 10.50 1.20 -21.53
C LEU A 275 11.28 1.47 -20.24
N LEU A 276 10.66 1.42 -19.06
CA LEU A 276 11.36 1.62 -17.79
C LEU A 276 12.51 0.63 -17.62
N VAL A 277 12.26 -0.66 -17.85
CA VAL A 277 13.28 -1.69 -17.72
C VAL A 277 14.30 -1.62 -18.88
N GLY A 278 13.86 -1.34 -20.11
CA GLY A 278 14.72 -1.20 -21.28
C GLY A 278 15.73 -0.07 -21.14
N ILE A 279 15.32 1.10 -20.67
CA ILE A 279 16.20 2.23 -20.36
C ILE A 279 17.22 1.82 -19.29
N LEU A 280 16.79 1.12 -18.23
CA LEU A 280 17.69 0.65 -17.19
C LEU A 280 18.77 -0.30 -17.74
N ILE A 281 18.38 -1.26 -18.58
CA ILE A 281 19.32 -2.19 -19.21
C ILE A 281 20.33 -1.43 -20.08
N ARG A 282 19.88 -0.43 -20.83
CA ARG A 282 20.76 0.42 -21.65
C ARG A 282 21.75 1.20 -20.80
N LEU A 283 21.27 1.82 -19.73
CA LEU A 283 22.13 2.55 -18.78
C LEU A 283 23.15 1.63 -18.09
N ASP A 284 22.76 0.40 -17.76
CA ASP A 284 23.65 -0.58 -17.17
C ASP A 284 24.73 -1.07 -18.16
N ALA A 285 24.38 -1.24 -19.43
CA ALA A 285 25.34 -1.60 -20.47
C ALA A 285 26.44 -0.53 -20.66
N GLU A 286 26.07 0.75 -20.47
CA GLU A 286 26.99 1.88 -20.58
C GLU A 286 27.79 2.20 -19.30
N ARG A 287 27.64 1.44 -18.22
CA ARG A 287 28.26 1.73 -16.91
C ARG A 287 29.80 1.84 -16.94
N PHE A 288 30.44 1.25 -17.91
CA PHE A 288 31.88 1.32 -18.10
C PHE A 288 32.32 2.36 -19.13
N SER A 289 31.40 2.96 -19.89
CA SER A 289 31.72 4.07 -20.75
C SER A 289 32.20 5.23 -19.89
N VAL A 290 33.48 5.48 -19.92
CA VAL A 290 34.09 6.59 -19.20
C VAL A 290 33.57 7.85 -19.86
N LEU A 291 32.88 8.68 -19.08
CA LEU A 291 32.63 10.04 -19.48
C LEU A 291 33.95 10.70 -19.79
N ARG A 292 34.27 10.85 -21.07
CA ARG A 292 35.38 11.68 -21.56
C ARG A 292 34.98 13.13 -21.47
#